data_b98a81c0f973dd7891fe9a3de3435241
#
_entry.id   b98a81c0f973dd7891fe9a3de3435241
#
_cell.length_a   1.000
_cell.length_b   1.000
_cell.length_c   1.000
_cell.angle_alpha   90.00
_cell.angle_beta   90.00
_cell.angle_gamma   90.00
#
_symmetry.space_group_name_H-M   'P 1'
#
loop_
_entity.id
_entity.type
_entity.pdbx_description
1 polymer ?
#
loop_
_entity_poly.entity_id
_entity_poly.type
_entity_poly.pdbx_seq_one_letter_code
_entity_poly.pdbx_strand_id
1 'polypeptide(L)'
;MGTVLSYSGLSTKIRAMQSRLVTDEQLEEIVQLPNVPQVTAYLKRTPEYQNIWSGLDENDLHRGQVEKLLKKSIFLNFSRLYHFANQEQRTFLSLYSKRYEIRVLKEIMTNLFDHRDTDPVDISPYRDFFRHHSKLDIDMLTACANMDEFIAALKGNDFFIPLSQVNERGNATLFDFGMALDLSYFSQIWNVRKKLFKGNDLKQITKAYGEKFDMLNLQFIQRSKRCFQMEPAAIYALLVPMNYKLRKEEITTLVEAPTPEEFRRIFNGTYYGKKYEQLTVASLEEFYNYILRSILEQEARKDPYSVAVIYSYLYHKEHEVNRLTIALECVRYGVDPEQSLRYIRNG
;
A
#
# COMPACT_ATOMS: atom_id res chain seq x y z
N MET A 1 3.22 26.73 18.63
CA MET A 1 4.51 27.00 18.00
C MET A 1 5.38 25.73 17.87
N GLY A 2 5.36 24.76 18.80
CA GLY A 2 6.20 23.57 18.75
C GLY A 2 6.03 22.68 17.50
N THR A 3 4.81 22.47 17.04
CA THR A 3 4.49 21.61 15.87
C THR A 3 4.99 22.21 14.54
N VAL A 4 4.82 23.50 14.32
CA VAL A 4 5.29 24.17 13.10
C VAL A 4 6.81 24.08 12.99
N LEU A 5 7.54 24.36 14.05
CA LEU A 5 9.01 24.25 14.07
C LEU A 5 9.47 22.80 13.85
N SER A 6 8.76 21.83 14.45
CA SER A 6 9.07 20.41 14.33
C SER A 6 8.89 19.87 12.91
N TYR A 7 7.88 20.36 12.17
CA TYR A 7 7.55 19.85 10.83
C TYR A 7 8.04 20.72 9.67
N SER A 8 8.47 21.97 9.89
CA SER A 8 8.77 22.94 8.80
C SER A 8 9.81 22.41 7.80
N GLY A 9 10.92 21.87 8.30
CA GLY A 9 11.99 21.33 7.45
C GLY A 9 11.52 20.13 6.62
N LEU A 10 10.85 19.18 7.26
CA LEU A 10 10.34 17.99 6.59
C LEU A 10 9.22 18.32 5.60
N SER A 11 8.29 19.21 5.95
CA SER A 11 7.21 19.66 5.06
C SER A 11 7.74 20.37 3.82
N THR A 12 8.78 21.22 3.97
CA THR A 12 9.45 21.85 2.83
C THR A 12 10.12 20.80 1.93
N LYS A 13 10.78 19.82 2.54
CA LYS A 13 11.38 18.70 1.78
C LYS A 13 10.34 17.89 1.04
N ILE A 14 9.21 17.57 1.68
CA ILE A 14 8.09 16.83 1.07
C ILE A 14 7.53 17.60 -0.12
N ARG A 15 7.29 18.90 0.00
CA ARG A 15 6.79 19.72 -1.13
C ARG A 15 7.75 19.67 -2.32
N ALA A 16 9.06 19.79 -2.07
CA ALA A 16 10.08 19.67 -3.11
C ALA A 16 10.16 18.27 -3.73
N MET A 17 9.86 17.22 -2.98
CA MET A 17 9.78 15.85 -3.50
C MET A 17 8.47 15.63 -4.27
N GLN A 18 7.36 16.17 -3.79
CA GLN A 18 6.05 16.06 -4.41
C GLN A 18 5.98 16.76 -5.78
N SER A 19 6.66 17.92 -5.94
CA SER A 19 6.72 18.62 -7.22
C SER A 19 7.53 17.89 -8.30
N ARG A 20 8.20 16.79 -7.96
CA ARG A 20 8.97 15.95 -8.88
C ARG A 20 8.21 14.70 -9.35
N LEU A 21 7.08 14.40 -8.71
CA LEU A 21 6.25 13.26 -9.12
C LEU A 21 5.71 13.47 -10.53
N VAL A 22 5.52 12.38 -11.25
CA VAL A 22 4.96 12.40 -12.60
C VAL A 22 3.52 12.92 -12.56
N THR A 23 3.23 13.92 -13.40
CA THR A 23 1.91 14.54 -13.50
C THR A 23 0.95 13.72 -14.37
N ASP A 24 -0.34 14.08 -14.36
CA ASP A 24 -1.34 13.43 -15.22
C ASP A 24 -1.05 13.69 -16.70
N GLU A 25 -0.60 14.90 -17.07
CA GLU A 25 -0.19 15.26 -18.43
C GLU A 25 1.00 14.42 -18.91
N GLN A 26 2.00 14.22 -18.03
CA GLN A 26 3.13 13.36 -18.33
C GLN A 26 2.74 11.89 -18.52
N LEU A 27 1.74 11.40 -17.78
CA LEU A 27 1.20 10.06 -17.98
C LEU A 27 0.45 9.94 -19.31
N GLU A 28 -0.28 10.98 -19.73
CA GLU A 28 -0.91 11.04 -21.05
C GLU A 28 0.13 11.00 -22.19
N GLU A 29 1.29 11.64 -22.01
CA GLU A 29 2.42 11.53 -22.94
C GLU A 29 3.04 10.13 -22.94
N ILE A 30 3.24 9.54 -21.77
CA ILE A 30 3.87 8.21 -21.62
C ILE A 30 3.07 7.11 -22.33
N VAL A 31 1.74 7.09 -22.22
CA VAL A 31 0.91 6.05 -22.84
C VAL A 31 0.84 6.16 -24.36
N GLN A 32 1.28 7.27 -24.95
CA GLN A 32 1.39 7.46 -26.39
C GLN A 32 2.73 6.98 -26.96
N LEU A 33 3.70 6.64 -26.11
CA LEU A 33 5.01 6.19 -26.54
C LEU A 33 4.91 4.77 -27.14
N PRO A 34 5.70 4.46 -28.19
CA PRO A 34 5.53 3.22 -28.97
C PRO A 34 6.06 1.98 -28.29
N ASN A 35 6.95 2.11 -27.30
CA ASN A 35 7.60 0.95 -26.65
C ASN A 35 8.21 1.30 -25.28
N VAL A 36 8.57 0.26 -24.53
CA VAL A 36 9.16 0.38 -23.18
C VAL A 36 10.49 1.15 -23.17
N PRO A 37 11.43 0.98 -24.11
CA PRO A 37 12.66 1.79 -24.15
C PRO A 37 12.39 3.29 -24.23
N GLN A 38 11.41 3.71 -25.02
CA GLN A 38 11.06 5.15 -25.11
C GLN A 38 10.40 5.66 -23.82
N VAL A 39 9.57 4.85 -23.13
CA VAL A 39 9.07 5.18 -21.80
C VAL A 39 10.22 5.35 -20.82
N THR A 40 11.19 4.42 -20.85
CA THR A 40 12.38 4.50 -20.00
C THR A 40 13.20 5.76 -20.28
N ALA A 41 13.43 6.08 -21.54
CA ALA A 41 14.13 7.31 -21.97
C ALA A 41 13.38 8.58 -21.51
N TYR A 42 12.05 8.56 -21.55
CA TYR A 42 11.22 9.66 -21.04
C TYR A 42 11.40 9.82 -19.54
N LEU A 43 11.23 8.75 -18.77
CA LEU A 43 11.35 8.78 -17.30
C LEU A 43 12.76 9.17 -16.85
N LYS A 44 13.80 8.75 -17.57
CA LYS A 44 15.21 9.13 -17.31
C LYS A 44 15.44 10.65 -17.33
N ARG A 45 14.61 11.41 -18.05
CA ARG A 45 14.67 12.88 -18.11
C ARG A 45 13.86 13.54 -17.01
N THR A 46 12.99 12.81 -16.32
CA THR A 46 12.19 13.39 -15.23
C THR A 46 13.04 13.56 -13.96
N PRO A 47 12.84 14.65 -13.20
CA PRO A 47 13.68 14.96 -12.02
C PRO A 47 13.66 13.89 -10.93
N GLU A 48 12.57 13.11 -10.83
CA GLU A 48 12.43 12.06 -9.83
C GLU A 48 13.29 10.84 -10.15
N TYR A 49 13.36 10.47 -11.42
CA TYR A 49 13.95 9.21 -11.87
C TYR A 49 15.35 9.35 -12.47
N GLN A 50 15.77 10.54 -12.83
CA GLN A 50 17.06 10.84 -13.46
C GLN A 50 18.25 10.13 -12.78
N ASN A 51 18.32 10.20 -11.46
CA ASN A 51 19.43 9.60 -10.70
C ASN A 51 19.31 8.08 -10.54
N ILE A 52 18.10 7.53 -10.64
CA ILE A 52 17.84 6.09 -10.45
C ILE A 52 18.31 5.32 -11.68
N TRP A 53 18.21 5.92 -12.86
CA TRP A 53 18.60 5.32 -14.14
C TRP A 53 19.91 5.88 -14.71
N SER A 54 20.66 6.64 -13.92
CA SER A 54 21.98 7.13 -14.33
C SER A 54 22.90 5.96 -14.66
N GLY A 55 23.51 6.01 -15.83
CA GLY A 55 24.48 4.99 -16.29
C GLY A 55 23.86 3.71 -16.89
N LEU A 56 22.53 3.61 -16.95
CA LEU A 56 21.84 2.47 -17.58
C LEU A 56 21.46 2.83 -19.03
N ASP A 57 21.62 1.87 -19.96
CA ASP A 57 21.10 2.00 -21.33
C ASP A 57 19.63 1.58 -21.33
N GLU A 58 18.76 2.44 -21.85
CA GLU A 58 17.31 2.19 -21.94
C GLU A 58 16.96 1.03 -22.88
N ASN A 59 17.83 0.72 -23.86
CA ASN A 59 17.60 -0.37 -24.78
C ASN A 59 17.93 -1.75 -24.17
N ASP A 60 18.78 -1.77 -23.14
CA ASP A 60 19.13 -2.98 -22.41
C ASP A 60 18.14 -3.31 -21.30
N LEU A 61 17.25 -2.36 -20.96
CA LEU A 61 16.27 -2.50 -19.89
C LEU A 61 14.97 -3.12 -20.39
N HIS A 62 14.73 -4.37 -20.05
CA HIS A 62 13.42 -4.96 -20.24
C HIS A 62 12.47 -4.54 -19.11
N ARG A 63 11.14 -4.69 -19.33
CA ARG A 63 10.06 -4.27 -18.43
C ARG A 63 10.33 -4.60 -16.95
N GLY A 64 10.69 -5.87 -16.63
CA GLY A 64 10.88 -6.30 -15.25
C GLY A 64 11.97 -5.52 -14.52
N GLN A 65 13.04 -5.10 -15.23
CA GLN A 65 14.08 -4.24 -14.66
C GLN A 65 13.57 -2.81 -14.43
N VAL A 66 12.77 -2.27 -15.37
CA VAL A 66 12.15 -0.95 -15.22
C VAL A 66 11.23 -0.93 -14.00
N GLU A 67 10.39 -1.94 -13.81
CA GLU A 67 9.52 -2.07 -12.62
C GLU A 67 10.31 -2.15 -11.31
N LYS A 68 11.43 -2.89 -11.29
CA LYS A 68 12.32 -2.96 -10.12
C LYS A 68 12.88 -1.59 -9.77
N LEU A 69 13.29 -0.81 -10.76
CA LEU A 69 13.79 0.56 -10.57
C LEU A 69 12.69 1.51 -10.08
N LEU A 70 11.46 1.37 -10.60
CA LEU A 70 10.29 2.11 -10.10
C LEU A 70 10.02 1.77 -8.62
N LYS A 71 9.97 0.49 -8.27
CA LYS A 71 9.81 0.04 -6.88
C LYS A 71 10.95 0.56 -5.98
N LYS A 72 12.20 0.51 -6.45
CA LYS A 72 13.36 1.05 -5.72
C LYS A 72 13.19 2.54 -5.40
N SER A 73 12.52 3.31 -6.27
CA SER A 73 12.26 4.74 -6.03
C SER A 73 11.44 5.00 -4.77
N ILE A 74 10.50 4.12 -4.42
CA ILE A 74 9.69 4.23 -3.18
C ILE A 74 10.62 4.18 -1.97
N PHE A 75 11.51 3.20 -1.93
CA PHE A 75 12.42 3.00 -0.80
C PHE A 75 13.47 4.10 -0.67
N LEU A 76 13.98 4.60 -1.80
CA LEU A 76 14.88 5.76 -1.81
C LEU A 76 14.19 7.02 -1.25
N ASN A 77 12.95 7.24 -1.63
CA ASN A 77 12.18 8.37 -1.11
C ASN A 77 11.83 8.21 0.38
N PHE A 78 11.49 7.03 0.80
CA PHE A 78 11.31 6.73 2.22
C PHE A 78 12.59 7.03 3.03
N SER A 79 13.74 6.55 2.57
CA SER A 79 15.03 6.79 3.23
C SER A 79 15.39 8.28 3.27
N ARG A 80 15.10 9.03 2.19
CA ARG A 80 15.26 10.50 2.19
C ARG A 80 14.40 11.16 3.25
N LEU A 81 13.12 10.78 3.37
CA LEU A 81 12.24 11.31 4.42
C LEU A 81 12.73 10.96 5.81
N TYR A 82 13.13 9.72 6.02
CA TYR A 82 13.64 9.24 7.31
C TYR A 82 14.88 10.01 7.76
N HIS A 83 15.75 10.37 6.82
CA HIS A 83 16.94 11.17 7.10
C HIS A 83 16.58 12.57 7.61
N PHE A 84 15.58 13.23 7.03
CA PHE A 84 15.12 14.57 7.41
C PHE A 84 14.18 14.57 8.63
N ALA A 85 13.65 13.41 9.01
CA ALA A 85 12.68 13.27 10.07
C ALA A 85 13.31 13.36 11.47
N ASN A 86 12.61 14.03 12.40
CA ASN A 86 12.92 13.97 13.82
C ASN A 86 12.40 12.66 14.46
N GLN A 87 12.64 12.48 15.76
CA GLN A 87 12.31 11.24 16.48
C GLN A 87 10.81 10.88 16.43
N GLU A 88 9.91 11.84 16.57
CA GLU A 88 8.46 11.61 16.52
C GLU A 88 8.01 11.20 15.12
N GLN A 89 8.52 11.87 14.09
CA GLN A 89 8.27 11.57 12.69
C GLN A 89 8.84 10.20 12.29
N ARG A 90 10.04 9.85 12.77
CA ARG A 90 10.64 8.52 12.58
C ARG A 90 9.80 7.42 13.22
N THR A 91 9.12 7.70 14.34
CA THR A 91 8.19 6.77 14.95
C THR A 91 7.05 6.40 13.99
N PHE A 92 6.46 7.39 13.32
CA PHE A 92 5.45 7.15 12.28
C PHE A 92 6.05 6.39 11.09
N LEU A 93 7.20 6.83 10.58
CA LEU A 93 7.86 6.19 9.43
C LEU A 93 8.21 4.73 9.74
N SER A 94 8.71 4.42 10.93
CA SER A 94 9.01 3.04 11.34
C SER A 94 7.76 2.16 11.45
N LEU A 95 6.62 2.74 11.86
CA LEU A 95 5.36 2.03 11.87
C LEU A 95 4.82 1.82 10.44
N TYR A 96 4.94 2.84 9.60
CA TYR A 96 4.53 2.79 8.19
C TYR A 96 5.37 1.78 7.39
N SER A 97 6.67 1.70 7.64
CA SER A 97 7.59 0.82 6.91
C SER A 97 7.29 -0.67 7.05
N LYS A 98 6.60 -1.09 8.11
CA LYS A 98 6.17 -2.48 8.30
C LYS A 98 5.32 -3.02 7.14
N ARG A 99 4.57 -2.16 6.46
CA ARG A 99 3.84 -2.57 5.24
C ARG A 99 4.77 -2.97 4.09
N TYR A 100 5.97 -2.37 4.04
CA TYR A 100 7.00 -2.77 3.07
C TYR A 100 7.62 -4.11 3.42
N GLU A 101 7.89 -4.33 4.72
CA GLU A 101 8.31 -5.64 5.22
C GLU A 101 7.31 -6.71 4.85
N ILE A 102 6.01 -6.49 5.13
CA ILE A 102 4.93 -7.43 4.80
C ILE A 102 4.87 -7.72 3.29
N ARG A 103 5.03 -6.72 2.44
CA ARG A 103 5.04 -6.92 0.98
C ARG A 103 6.14 -7.89 0.57
N VAL A 104 7.35 -7.70 1.07
CA VAL A 104 8.49 -8.56 0.74
C VAL A 104 8.33 -9.95 1.37
N LEU A 105 7.84 -10.05 2.61
CA LEU A 105 7.52 -11.34 3.22
C LEU A 105 6.50 -12.13 2.38
N LYS A 106 5.47 -11.45 1.84
CA LYS A 106 4.48 -12.08 0.94
C LYS A 106 5.11 -12.54 -0.37
N GLU A 107 6.03 -11.78 -0.97
CA GLU A 107 6.78 -12.20 -2.16
C GLU A 107 7.61 -13.48 -1.88
N ILE A 108 8.32 -13.54 -0.76
CA ILE A 108 9.10 -14.72 -0.36
C ILE A 108 8.17 -15.93 -0.10
N MET A 109 7.10 -15.74 0.63
CA MET A 109 6.11 -16.81 0.89
C MET A 109 5.50 -17.35 -0.40
N THR A 110 5.19 -16.49 -1.37
CA THR A 110 4.67 -16.92 -2.69
C THR A 110 5.66 -17.86 -3.38
N ASN A 111 6.95 -17.53 -3.34
CA ASN A 111 7.99 -18.39 -3.92
C ASN A 111 8.08 -19.76 -3.20
N LEU A 112 8.02 -19.76 -1.86
CA LEU A 112 8.07 -20.99 -1.08
C LEU A 112 6.85 -21.90 -1.30
N PHE A 113 5.65 -21.32 -1.49
CA PHE A 113 4.43 -22.08 -1.76
C PHE A 113 4.37 -22.65 -3.17
N ASP A 114 4.84 -21.89 -4.15
CA ASP A 114 4.80 -22.32 -5.55
C ASP A 114 5.82 -23.42 -5.87
N HIS A 115 6.66 -23.85 -4.89
CA HIS A 115 7.75 -24.82 -5.07
C HIS A 115 8.56 -24.56 -6.35
N ARG A 116 8.69 -23.29 -6.73
CA ARG A 116 9.42 -22.93 -7.93
C ARG A 116 10.90 -23.12 -7.63
N ASP A 117 11.52 -24.14 -8.22
CA ASP A 117 12.99 -24.22 -8.45
C ASP A 117 13.49 -23.05 -9.31
N THR A 118 12.71 -21.98 -9.39
CA THR A 118 12.97 -20.76 -10.14
C THR A 118 13.80 -19.82 -9.30
N ASP A 119 14.46 -18.90 -9.96
CA ASP A 119 15.35 -17.89 -9.40
C ASP A 119 14.89 -17.34 -8.05
N PRO A 120 15.79 -17.20 -7.07
CA PRO A 120 15.44 -16.62 -5.76
C PRO A 120 14.83 -15.23 -5.93
N VAL A 121 13.94 -14.87 -5.00
CA VAL A 121 13.31 -13.54 -5.00
C VAL A 121 14.39 -12.47 -5.10
N ASP A 122 14.30 -11.63 -6.13
CA ASP A 122 15.25 -10.53 -6.31
C ASP A 122 15.00 -9.42 -5.28
N ILE A 123 15.77 -9.46 -4.22
CA ILE A 123 15.73 -8.48 -3.13
C ILE A 123 16.56 -7.22 -3.40
N SER A 124 17.20 -7.11 -4.54
CA SER A 124 18.10 -5.99 -4.85
C SER A 124 17.43 -4.60 -4.71
N PRO A 125 16.13 -4.40 -5.06
CA PRO A 125 15.46 -3.13 -4.85
C PRO A 125 15.25 -2.78 -3.38
N TYR A 126 15.23 -3.78 -2.49
CA TYR A 126 14.84 -3.66 -1.08
C TYR A 126 16.04 -3.67 -0.12
N ARG A 127 17.20 -4.22 -0.52
CA ARG A 127 18.35 -4.53 0.35
C ARG A 127 18.80 -3.35 1.21
N ASP A 128 18.97 -2.17 0.61
CA ASP A 128 19.39 -0.99 1.35
C ASP A 128 18.34 -0.52 2.37
N PHE A 129 17.06 -0.63 2.01
CA PHE A 129 15.96 -0.33 2.92
C PHE A 129 15.98 -1.27 4.13
N PHE A 130 16.05 -2.58 3.91
CA PHE A 130 16.07 -3.57 5.00
C PHE A 130 17.28 -3.38 5.92
N ARG A 131 18.46 -3.14 5.35
CA ARG A 131 19.67 -2.89 6.14
C ARG A 131 19.56 -1.69 7.09
N HIS A 132 18.87 -0.62 6.68
CA HIS A 132 18.85 0.64 7.44
C HIS A 132 17.55 0.87 8.22
N HIS A 133 16.44 0.25 7.85
CA HIS A 133 15.11 0.58 8.35
C HIS A 133 14.30 -0.62 8.85
N SER A 134 14.82 -1.84 8.75
CA SER A 134 14.18 -3.06 9.22
C SER A 134 15.08 -3.81 10.20
N LYS A 135 14.44 -4.68 11.00
CA LYS A 135 15.13 -5.66 11.86
C LYS A 135 15.15 -7.06 11.24
N LEU A 136 14.57 -7.22 10.06
CA LEU A 136 14.53 -8.49 9.35
C LEU A 136 15.83 -8.71 8.59
N ASP A 137 16.40 -9.89 8.73
CA ASP A 137 17.50 -10.37 7.88
C ASP A 137 16.90 -10.95 6.60
N ILE A 138 16.80 -10.10 5.58
CA ILE A 138 16.17 -10.46 4.31
C ILE A 138 16.98 -11.52 3.54
N ASP A 139 18.30 -11.51 3.67
CA ASP A 139 19.16 -12.50 3.01
C ASP A 139 18.94 -13.89 3.62
N MET A 140 18.81 -13.99 4.96
CA MET A 140 18.43 -15.23 5.64
C MET A 140 17.03 -15.70 5.24
N LEU A 141 16.05 -14.80 5.20
CA LEU A 141 14.66 -15.15 4.86
C LEU A 141 14.50 -15.67 3.43
N THR A 142 15.26 -15.13 2.48
CA THR A 142 15.23 -15.60 1.09
C THR A 142 15.98 -16.92 0.86
N ALA A 143 16.83 -17.33 1.81
CA ALA A 143 17.56 -18.60 1.78
C ALA A 143 16.76 -19.77 2.37
N CYS A 144 15.61 -19.55 3.00
CA CYS A 144 14.78 -20.60 3.56
C CYS A 144 14.21 -21.51 2.46
N ALA A 145 14.23 -22.81 2.70
CA ALA A 145 13.75 -23.81 1.74
C ALA A 145 12.24 -24.08 1.85
N ASN A 146 11.62 -23.76 2.97
CA ASN A 146 10.21 -24.05 3.25
C ASN A 146 9.62 -23.06 4.27
N MET A 147 8.28 -23.14 4.46
CA MET A 147 7.56 -22.25 5.37
C MET A 147 7.94 -22.41 6.84
N ASP A 148 8.28 -23.63 7.28
CA ASP A 148 8.67 -23.86 8.70
C ASP A 148 10.00 -23.17 9.02
N GLU A 149 10.99 -23.28 8.13
CA GLU A 149 12.26 -22.55 8.25
C GLU A 149 12.06 -21.03 8.19
N PHE A 150 11.22 -20.57 7.26
CA PHE A 150 10.90 -19.16 7.11
C PHE A 150 10.25 -18.57 8.37
N ILE A 151 9.28 -19.28 8.96
CA ILE A 151 8.63 -18.86 10.21
C ILE A 151 9.63 -18.90 11.37
N ALA A 152 10.45 -19.95 11.47
CA ALA A 152 11.47 -20.06 12.51
C ALA A 152 12.50 -18.92 12.44
N ALA A 153 12.87 -18.48 11.25
CA ALA A 153 13.78 -17.36 11.01
C ALA A 153 13.21 -16.01 11.47
N LEU A 154 11.89 -15.90 11.62
CA LEU A 154 11.20 -14.71 12.13
C LEU A 154 11.09 -14.68 13.67
N LYS A 155 11.65 -15.67 14.38
CA LYS A 155 11.57 -15.74 15.85
C LYS A 155 12.14 -14.48 16.51
N GLY A 156 11.34 -13.89 17.40
CA GLY A 156 11.67 -12.61 18.05
C GLY A 156 11.20 -11.37 17.28
N ASN A 157 10.61 -11.53 16.10
CA ASN A 157 9.96 -10.47 15.34
C ASN A 157 8.44 -10.47 15.53
N ASP A 158 7.79 -9.33 15.31
CA ASP A 158 6.33 -9.15 15.43
C ASP A 158 5.51 -10.08 14.51
N PHE A 159 6.12 -10.55 13.41
CA PHE A 159 5.46 -11.42 12.43
C PHE A 159 5.49 -12.92 12.81
N PHE A 160 6.33 -13.32 13.74
CA PHE A 160 6.49 -14.72 14.14
C PHE A 160 5.18 -15.32 14.67
N ILE A 161 4.58 -14.69 15.67
CA ILE A 161 3.37 -15.22 16.33
C ILE A 161 2.20 -15.38 15.37
N PRO A 162 1.83 -14.35 14.55
CA PRO A 162 0.74 -14.49 13.58
C PRO A 162 0.95 -15.63 12.58
N LEU A 163 2.17 -15.79 12.07
CA LEU A 163 2.46 -16.83 11.07
C LEU A 163 2.51 -18.22 11.72
N SER A 164 3.08 -18.36 12.92
CA SER A 164 3.09 -19.65 13.65
C SER A 164 1.68 -20.14 13.93
N GLN A 165 0.78 -19.27 14.39
CA GLN A 165 -0.62 -19.62 14.65
C GLN A 165 -1.37 -20.10 13.41
N VAL A 166 -1.05 -19.54 12.24
CA VAL A 166 -1.62 -20.01 10.97
C VAL A 166 -1.04 -21.36 10.58
N ASN A 167 0.27 -21.53 10.71
CA ASN A 167 0.99 -22.75 10.36
C ASN A 167 0.53 -23.99 11.19
N GLU A 168 0.27 -23.78 12.46
CA GLU A 168 -0.24 -24.84 13.38
C GLU A 168 -1.58 -25.45 12.95
N ARG A 169 -2.34 -24.80 12.05
CA ARG A 169 -3.61 -25.33 11.52
C ARG A 169 -3.41 -26.48 10.52
N GLY A 170 -2.21 -26.66 9.98
CA GLY A 170 -1.82 -27.77 9.09
C GLY A 170 -2.37 -27.73 7.66
N ASN A 171 -3.37 -26.89 7.38
CA ASN A 171 -4.01 -26.75 6.06
C ASN A 171 -4.05 -25.29 5.58
N ALA A 172 -3.14 -24.46 6.10
CA ALA A 172 -3.09 -23.04 5.78
C ALA A 172 -2.67 -22.78 4.34
N THR A 173 -3.35 -21.85 3.70
CA THR A 173 -3.05 -21.38 2.36
C THR A 173 -2.15 -20.14 2.39
N LEU A 174 -1.52 -19.81 1.26
CA LEU A 174 -0.78 -18.55 1.11
C LEU A 174 -1.64 -17.31 1.47
N PHE A 175 -2.94 -17.38 1.15
CA PHE A 175 -3.89 -16.33 1.49
C PHE A 175 -4.04 -16.17 3.02
N ASP A 176 -4.11 -17.27 3.77
CA ASP A 176 -4.23 -17.23 5.24
C ASP A 176 -3.01 -16.58 5.90
N PHE A 177 -1.81 -16.93 5.45
CA PHE A 177 -0.57 -16.29 5.92
C PHE A 177 -0.54 -14.80 5.57
N GLY A 178 -0.92 -14.44 4.34
CA GLY A 178 -0.99 -13.06 3.90
C GLY A 178 -1.97 -12.22 4.73
N MET A 179 -3.14 -12.78 5.03
CA MET A 179 -4.16 -12.14 5.88
C MET A 179 -3.68 -11.98 7.32
N ALA A 180 -3.00 -12.99 7.88
CA ALA A 180 -2.46 -12.91 9.24
C ALA A 180 -1.47 -11.74 9.39
N LEU A 181 -0.59 -11.54 8.40
CA LEU A 181 0.33 -10.41 8.39
C LEU A 181 -0.40 -9.07 8.33
N ASP A 182 -1.37 -8.93 7.42
CA ASP A 182 -2.13 -7.69 7.26
C ASP A 182 -2.93 -7.35 8.52
N LEU A 183 -3.67 -8.32 9.07
CA LEU A 183 -4.48 -8.12 10.29
C LEU A 183 -3.61 -7.81 11.52
N SER A 184 -2.45 -8.46 11.63
CA SER A 184 -1.47 -8.16 12.68
C SER A 184 -0.97 -6.72 12.59
N TYR A 185 -0.61 -6.26 11.39
CA TYR A 185 -0.16 -4.89 11.14
C TYR A 185 -1.26 -3.86 11.46
N PHE A 186 -2.49 -4.10 11.00
CA PHE A 186 -3.62 -3.20 11.27
C PHE A 186 -3.92 -3.11 12.77
N SER A 187 -3.92 -4.26 13.46
CA SER A 187 -4.11 -4.33 14.91
C SER A 187 -3.00 -3.59 15.66
N GLN A 188 -1.75 -3.77 15.24
CA GLN A 188 -0.62 -3.09 15.83
C GLN A 188 -0.75 -1.57 15.70
N ILE A 189 -0.98 -1.04 14.49
CA ILE A 189 -1.17 0.42 14.28
C ILE A 189 -2.28 0.96 15.18
N TRP A 190 -3.43 0.27 15.17
CA TRP A 190 -4.59 0.73 15.92
C TRP A 190 -4.36 0.77 17.43
N ASN A 191 -3.69 -0.25 17.96
CA ASN A 191 -3.43 -0.36 19.39
C ASN A 191 -2.37 0.63 19.87
N VAL A 192 -1.31 0.84 19.08
CA VAL A 192 -0.20 1.71 19.50
C VAL A 192 -0.45 3.19 19.23
N ARG A 193 -1.42 3.57 18.36
CA ARG A 193 -1.63 4.96 17.93
C ARG A 193 -1.81 5.94 19.08
N LYS A 194 -2.60 5.57 20.12
CA LYS A 194 -2.84 6.43 21.29
C LYS A 194 -1.60 6.61 22.17
N LYS A 195 -0.69 5.65 22.12
CA LYS A 195 0.58 5.71 22.86
C LYS A 195 1.62 6.56 22.12
N LEU A 196 1.67 6.43 20.81
CA LEU A 196 2.70 7.03 19.97
C LEU A 196 2.36 8.46 19.51
N PHE A 197 1.06 8.76 19.30
CA PHE A 197 0.62 10.05 18.78
C PHE A 197 -0.25 10.79 19.77
N LYS A 198 -0.21 12.13 19.72
CA LYS A 198 -1.01 13.02 20.57
C LYS A 198 -1.63 14.15 19.73
N GLY A 199 -2.59 14.87 20.35
CA GLY A 199 -3.16 16.08 19.76
C GLY A 199 -3.73 15.85 18.36
N ASN A 200 -3.31 16.67 17.40
CA ASN A 200 -3.80 16.64 16.03
C ASN A 200 -3.29 15.42 15.25
N ASP A 201 -2.03 15.02 15.43
CA ASP A 201 -1.48 13.84 14.77
C ASP A 201 -2.25 12.57 15.14
N LEU A 202 -2.65 12.40 16.42
CA LEU A 202 -3.50 11.27 16.82
C LEU A 202 -4.86 11.29 16.12
N LYS A 203 -5.48 12.48 15.98
CA LYS A 203 -6.77 12.62 15.28
C LYS A 203 -6.65 12.24 13.80
N GLN A 204 -5.62 12.73 13.14
CA GLN A 204 -5.36 12.47 11.71
C GLN A 204 -5.05 11.00 11.45
N ILE A 205 -4.17 10.38 12.24
CA ILE A 205 -3.86 8.94 12.13
C ILE A 205 -5.10 8.09 12.42
N THR A 206 -5.86 8.43 13.47
CA THR A 206 -7.09 7.69 13.80
C THR A 206 -8.11 7.78 12.67
N LYS A 207 -8.28 8.96 12.06
CA LYS A 207 -9.19 9.15 10.93
C LYS A 207 -8.73 8.38 9.71
N ALA A 208 -7.47 8.56 9.28
CA ALA A 208 -6.94 7.95 8.07
C ALA A 208 -6.97 6.41 8.13
N TYR A 209 -6.48 5.81 9.21
CA TYR A 209 -6.51 4.35 9.37
C TYR A 209 -7.91 3.83 9.69
N GLY A 210 -8.72 4.55 10.46
CA GLY A 210 -10.09 4.16 10.77
C GLY A 210 -10.97 4.09 9.51
N GLU A 211 -10.97 5.13 8.67
CA GLU A 211 -11.70 5.11 7.40
C GLU A 211 -11.13 4.06 6.43
N LYS A 212 -9.79 3.86 6.43
CA LYS A 212 -9.16 2.78 5.66
C LYS A 212 -9.67 1.40 6.08
N PHE A 213 -9.77 1.11 7.36
CA PHE A 213 -10.21 -0.20 7.86
C PHE A 213 -11.68 -0.46 7.56
N ASP A 214 -12.53 0.55 7.74
CA ASP A 214 -13.93 0.45 7.35
C ASP A 214 -14.09 0.16 5.86
N MET A 215 -13.31 0.83 5.00
CA MET A 215 -13.35 0.60 3.56
C MET A 215 -12.84 -0.80 3.19
N LEU A 216 -11.77 -1.28 3.83
CA LEU A 216 -11.28 -2.65 3.62
C LEU A 216 -12.34 -3.67 4.01
N ASN A 217 -13.04 -3.47 5.13
CA ASN A 217 -14.15 -4.35 5.53
C ASN A 217 -15.27 -4.36 4.49
N LEU A 218 -15.68 -3.20 3.98
CA LEU A 218 -16.68 -3.11 2.91
C LEU A 218 -16.25 -3.88 1.64
N GLN A 219 -14.98 -3.71 1.23
CA GLN A 219 -14.44 -4.43 0.08
C GLN A 219 -14.38 -5.95 0.32
N PHE A 220 -13.91 -6.39 1.49
CA PHE A 220 -13.86 -7.81 1.83
C PHE A 220 -15.24 -8.44 1.83
N ILE A 221 -16.23 -7.81 2.44
CA ILE A 221 -17.60 -8.31 2.45
C ILE A 221 -18.13 -8.43 1.01
N GLN A 222 -18.03 -7.37 0.22
CA GLN A 222 -18.56 -7.37 -1.15
C GLN A 222 -17.87 -8.43 -2.01
N ARG A 223 -16.52 -8.51 -2.00
CA ARG A 223 -15.77 -9.47 -2.81
C ARG A 223 -16.03 -10.90 -2.37
N SER A 224 -16.06 -11.17 -1.08
CA SER A 224 -16.33 -12.50 -0.52
C SER A 224 -17.72 -13.00 -0.95
N LYS A 225 -18.72 -12.13 -0.95
CA LYS A 225 -20.08 -12.48 -1.38
C LYS A 225 -20.20 -12.61 -2.91
N ARG A 226 -19.69 -11.61 -3.65
CA ARG A 226 -19.90 -11.52 -5.10
C ARG A 226 -19.01 -12.50 -5.88
N CYS A 227 -17.74 -12.63 -5.51
CA CYS A 227 -16.75 -13.38 -6.29
C CYS A 227 -16.55 -14.81 -5.78
N PHE A 228 -16.69 -15.03 -4.47
CA PHE A 228 -16.36 -16.30 -3.84
C PHE A 228 -17.56 -17.00 -3.19
N GLN A 229 -18.73 -16.35 -3.11
CA GLN A 229 -19.95 -16.90 -2.49
C GLN A 229 -19.67 -17.50 -1.09
N MET A 230 -18.85 -16.82 -0.31
CA MET A 230 -18.42 -17.29 1.00
C MET A 230 -19.56 -17.22 2.02
N GLU A 231 -19.61 -18.21 2.90
CA GLU A 231 -20.51 -18.20 4.05
C GLU A 231 -20.18 -17.07 5.05
N PRO A 232 -21.16 -16.50 5.75
CA PRO A 232 -20.96 -15.41 6.70
C PRO A 232 -19.85 -15.64 7.71
N ALA A 233 -19.75 -16.85 8.28
CA ALA A 233 -18.72 -17.21 9.27
C ALA A 233 -17.30 -17.04 8.69
N ALA A 234 -17.06 -17.44 7.44
CA ALA A 234 -15.78 -17.28 6.76
C ALA A 234 -15.48 -15.80 6.46
N ILE A 235 -16.51 -15.00 6.11
CA ILE A 235 -16.36 -13.56 5.88
C ILE A 235 -15.91 -12.87 7.18
N TYR A 236 -16.56 -13.16 8.31
CA TYR A 236 -16.19 -12.58 9.62
C TYR A 236 -14.73 -12.82 9.98
N ALA A 237 -14.16 -13.98 9.61
CA ALA A 237 -12.76 -14.31 9.87
C ALA A 237 -11.75 -13.44 9.10
N LEU A 238 -12.19 -12.83 7.99
CA LEU A 238 -11.36 -11.97 7.13
C LEU A 238 -11.44 -10.49 7.50
N LEU A 239 -12.40 -10.09 8.33
CA LEU A 239 -12.62 -8.68 8.62
C LEU A 239 -11.51 -8.13 9.53
N VAL A 240 -11.13 -6.90 9.24
CA VAL A 240 -10.31 -6.09 10.15
C VAL A 240 -11.10 -5.87 11.43
N PRO A 241 -10.60 -6.30 12.61
CA PRO A 241 -11.38 -6.30 13.86
C PRO A 241 -11.48 -4.92 14.51
N MET A 242 -11.49 -3.86 13.71
CA MET A 242 -11.61 -2.47 14.15
C MET A 242 -12.67 -1.75 13.32
N ASN A 243 -13.54 -1.02 14.04
CA ASN A 243 -14.60 -0.21 13.45
C ASN A 243 -14.37 1.25 13.77
N TYR A 244 -14.61 2.14 12.82
CA TYR A 244 -14.46 3.58 13.00
C TYR A 244 -15.76 4.35 12.80
N LYS A 245 -16.30 4.35 11.58
CA LYS A 245 -17.59 4.96 11.23
C LYS A 245 -18.66 3.92 10.89
N LEU A 246 -18.26 2.71 10.49
CA LEU A 246 -19.16 1.59 10.38
C LEU A 246 -19.45 1.03 11.77
N ARG A 247 -20.73 0.91 12.11
CA ARG A 247 -21.17 0.29 13.37
C ARG A 247 -21.12 -1.24 13.23
N LYS A 248 -20.96 -1.92 14.35
CA LYS A 248 -20.91 -3.39 14.36
C LYS A 248 -22.17 -4.01 13.75
N GLU A 249 -23.32 -3.44 14.05
CA GLU A 249 -24.62 -3.87 13.52
C GLU A 249 -24.69 -3.69 12.00
N GLU A 250 -24.14 -2.60 11.45
CA GLU A 250 -24.07 -2.37 10.01
C GLU A 250 -23.19 -3.39 9.32
N ILE A 251 -22.04 -3.73 9.91
CA ILE A 251 -21.15 -4.79 9.40
C ILE A 251 -21.88 -6.13 9.39
N THR A 252 -22.56 -6.48 10.49
CA THR A 252 -23.34 -7.72 10.57
C THR A 252 -24.40 -7.79 9.49
N THR A 253 -25.21 -6.74 9.33
CA THR A 253 -26.26 -6.74 8.28
C THR A 253 -25.68 -6.76 6.86
N LEU A 254 -24.53 -6.15 6.61
CA LEU A 254 -23.83 -6.23 5.31
C LEU A 254 -23.31 -7.65 5.02
N VAL A 255 -22.72 -8.31 6.02
CA VAL A 255 -22.25 -9.71 5.88
C VAL A 255 -23.41 -10.67 5.63
N GLU A 256 -24.52 -10.49 6.31
CA GLU A 256 -25.70 -11.35 6.24
C GLU A 256 -26.66 -11.00 5.08
N ALA A 257 -26.45 -9.88 4.38
CA ALA A 257 -27.29 -9.47 3.25
C ALA A 257 -27.41 -10.59 2.21
N PRO A 258 -28.62 -11.07 1.87
CA PRO A 258 -28.79 -12.23 1.01
C PRO A 258 -28.53 -11.94 -0.48
N THR A 259 -28.67 -10.67 -0.91
CA THR A 259 -28.52 -10.27 -2.30
C THR A 259 -27.63 -9.03 -2.48
N PRO A 260 -27.05 -8.81 -3.67
CA PRO A 260 -26.31 -7.58 -3.98
C PRO A 260 -27.16 -6.31 -3.84
N GLU A 261 -28.44 -6.37 -4.13
CA GLU A 261 -29.38 -5.25 -4.02
C GLU A 261 -29.58 -4.88 -2.55
N GLU A 262 -29.74 -5.89 -1.68
CA GLU A 262 -29.87 -5.70 -0.23
C GLU A 262 -28.57 -5.14 0.36
N PHE A 263 -27.42 -5.67 -0.04
CA PHE A 263 -26.12 -5.12 0.33
C PHE A 263 -26.03 -3.63 -0.03
N ARG A 264 -26.42 -3.26 -1.25
CA ARG A 264 -26.39 -1.86 -1.72
C ARG A 264 -27.35 -0.98 -0.91
N ARG A 265 -28.55 -1.48 -0.60
CA ARG A 265 -29.54 -0.76 0.24
C ARG A 265 -28.97 -0.47 1.63
N ILE A 266 -28.36 -1.48 2.28
CA ILE A 266 -27.74 -1.33 3.59
C ILE A 266 -26.55 -0.37 3.52
N PHE A 267 -25.67 -0.55 2.52
CA PHE A 267 -24.52 0.34 2.31
C PHE A 267 -24.92 1.80 2.17
N ASN A 268 -25.95 2.11 1.39
CA ASN A 268 -26.46 3.47 1.22
C ASN A 268 -26.97 4.08 2.56
N GLY A 269 -27.39 3.27 3.50
CA GLY A 269 -27.78 3.69 4.85
C GLY A 269 -26.63 4.00 5.78
N THR A 270 -25.41 3.56 5.48
CA THR A 270 -24.20 3.76 6.31
C THR A 270 -23.68 5.20 6.25
N TYR A 271 -22.75 5.53 7.17
CA TYR A 271 -22.03 6.81 7.11
C TYR A 271 -21.40 7.08 5.73
N TYR A 272 -20.81 6.05 5.11
CA TYR A 272 -20.12 6.21 3.83
C TYR A 272 -21.10 6.35 2.66
N GLY A 273 -22.17 5.58 2.61
CA GLY A 273 -23.19 5.70 1.59
C GLY A 273 -23.84 7.09 1.59
N LYS A 274 -24.20 7.61 2.78
CA LYS A 274 -24.78 8.96 2.92
C LYS A 274 -23.80 10.08 2.58
N LYS A 275 -22.56 10.00 3.10
CA LYS A 275 -21.55 11.05 2.90
C LYS A 275 -21.12 11.21 1.43
N TYR A 276 -21.13 10.13 0.69
CA TYR A 276 -20.65 10.06 -0.69
C TYR A 276 -21.76 9.67 -1.68
N GLU A 277 -23.02 9.96 -1.36
CA GLU A 277 -24.20 9.61 -2.16
C GLU A 277 -24.10 10.11 -3.62
N GLN A 278 -23.48 11.27 -3.83
CA GLN A 278 -23.32 11.85 -5.16
C GLN A 278 -22.13 11.31 -5.95
N LEU A 279 -21.31 10.46 -5.32
CA LEU A 279 -20.13 9.90 -5.97
C LEU A 279 -20.53 8.73 -6.86
N THR A 280 -20.42 8.90 -8.16
CA THR A 280 -20.60 7.82 -9.15
C THR A 280 -19.27 7.11 -9.33
N VAL A 281 -19.16 5.90 -8.77
CA VAL A 281 -17.99 5.02 -8.93
C VAL A 281 -18.42 3.66 -9.43
N ALA A 282 -17.59 3.04 -10.27
CA ALA A 282 -17.90 1.75 -10.86
C ALA A 282 -17.75 0.58 -9.86
N SER A 283 -16.92 0.76 -8.82
CA SER A 283 -16.62 -0.29 -7.85
C SER A 283 -16.33 0.25 -6.45
N LEU A 284 -16.42 -0.62 -5.41
CA LEU A 284 -15.96 -0.28 -4.07
C LEU A 284 -14.44 -0.10 -3.99
N GLU A 285 -13.69 -0.61 -4.96
CA GLU A 285 -12.25 -0.42 -5.04
C GLU A 285 -11.92 1.02 -5.45
N GLU A 286 -12.57 1.55 -6.49
CA GLU A 286 -12.49 2.97 -6.85
C GLU A 286 -12.96 3.87 -5.70
N PHE A 287 -14.02 3.45 -5.02
CA PHE A 287 -14.55 4.17 -3.86
C PHE A 287 -13.52 4.24 -2.72
N TYR A 288 -12.85 3.12 -2.41
CA TYR A 288 -11.78 3.07 -1.44
C TYR A 288 -10.62 4.01 -1.80
N ASN A 289 -10.13 3.92 -3.04
CA ASN A 289 -9.01 4.74 -3.52
C ASN A 289 -9.36 6.23 -3.45
N TYR A 290 -10.56 6.59 -3.89
CA TYR A 290 -11.05 7.98 -3.82
C TYR A 290 -11.11 8.49 -2.38
N ILE A 291 -11.71 7.73 -1.47
CA ILE A 291 -11.87 8.13 -0.07
C ILE A 291 -10.50 8.30 0.59
N LEU A 292 -9.62 7.31 0.47
CA LEU A 292 -8.31 7.35 1.11
C LEU A 292 -7.47 8.52 0.58
N ARG A 293 -7.44 8.72 -0.73
CA ARG A 293 -6.78 9.87 -1.36
C ARG A 293 -7.35 11.20 -0.85
N SER A 294 -8.67 11.34 -0.90
CA SER A 294 -9.38 12.56 -0.46
C SER A 294 -9.06 12.91 0.99
N ILE A 295 -9.07 11.94 1.89
CA ILE A 295 -8.76 12.15 3.30
C ILE A 295 -7.32 12.62 3.48
N LEU A 296 -6.37 11.92 2.88
CA LEU A 296 -4.96 12.24 3.04
C LEU A 296 -4.63 13.62 2.48
N GLU A 297 -5.18 13.97 1.32
CA GLU A 297 -5.00 15.31 0.72
C GLU A 297 -5.67 16.40 1.58
N GLN A 298 -6.89 16.19 2.05
CA GLN A 298 -7.60 17.17 2.87
C GLN A 298 -6.90 17.42 4.20
N GLU A 299 -6.47 16.36 4.90
CA GLU A 299 -5.78 16.51 6.18
C GLU A 299 -4.40 17.17 6.01
N ALA A 300 -3.66 16.84 4.94
CA ALA A 300 -2.38 17.47 4.63
C ALA A 300 -2.52 18.95 4.24
N ARG A 301 -3.62 19.33 3.57
CA ARG A 301 -3.93 20.75 3.24
C ARG A 301 -4.35 21.54 4.47
N LYS A 302 -5.17 20.95 5.35
CA LYS A 302 -5.64 21.61 6.59
C LYS A 302 -4.50 21.87 7.56
N ASP A 303 -3.57 20.92 7.66
CA ASP A 303 -2.42 21.03 8.55
C ASP A 303 -1.15 20.57 7.81
N PRO A 304 -0.47 21.49 7.10
CA PRO A 304 0.76 21.17 6.38
C PRO A 304 1.97 20.91 7.29
N TYR A 305 1.81 21.02 8.58
CA TYR A 305 2.85 20.77 9.59
C TYR A 305 2.48 19.62 10.53
N SER A 306 2.06 18.50 9.96
CA SER A 306 1.59 17.32 10.68
C SER A 306 2.01 16.02 10.02
N VAL A 307 1.74 14.91 10.68
CA VAL A 307 1.97 13.55 10.15
C VAL A 307 1.18 13.28 8.86
N ALA A 308 0.07 13.98 8.64
CA ALA A 308 -0.74 13.81 7.43
C ALA A 308 0.04 14.13 6.15
N VAL A 309 0.96 15.10 6.18
CA VAL A 309 1.81 15.44 5.01
C VAL A 309 2.74 14.29 4.65
N ILE A 310 3.32 13.63 5.66
CA ILE A 310 4.19 12.47 5.45
C ILE A 310 3.39 11.32 4.84
N TYR A 311 2.25 11.02 5.43
CA TYR A 311 1.39 9.93 4.96
C TYR A 311 0.86 10.19 3.54
N SER A 312 0.37 11.39 3.28
CA SER A 312 -0.09 11.81 1.95
C SER A 312 1.00 11.65 0.89
N TYR A 313 2.22 12.11 1.17
CA TYR A 313 3.33 11.98 0.23
C TYR A 313 3.68 10.51 -0.08
N LEU A 314 3.81 9.68 0.95
CA LEU A 314 4.13 8.25 0.77
C LEU A 314 3.04 7.53 -0.04
N TYR A 315 1.77 7.85 0.22
CA TYR A 315 0.64 7.34 -0.55
C TYR A 315 0.73 7.76 -2.03
N HIS A 316 0.96 9.05 -2.31
CA HIS A 316 1.08 9.54 -3.68
C HIS A 316 2.27 8.94 -4.43
N LYS A 317 3.40 8.73 -3.72
CA LYS A 317 4.57 8.08 -4.33
C LYS A 317 4.31 6.63 -4.70
N GLU A 318 3.64 5.88 -3.85
CA GLU A 318 3.25 4.50 -4.16
C GLU A 318 2.22 4.44 -5.29
N HIS A 319 1.26 5.35 -5.28
CA HIS A 319 0.25 5.43 -6.33
C HIS A 319 0.86 5.84 -7.69
N GLU A 320 1.82 6.78 -7.70
CA GLU A 320 2.60 7.12 -8.90
C GLU A 320 3.28 5.89 -9.49
N VAL A 321 4.01 5.13 -8.67
CA VAL A 321 4.72 3.92 -9.13
C VAL A 321 3.74 2.87 -9.67
N ASN A 322 2.58 2.69 -9.04
CA ASN A 322 1.54 1.80 -9.53
C ASN A 322 1.02 2.25 -10.91
N ARG A 323 0.70 3.53 -11.07
CA ARG A 323 0.23 4.11 -12.35
C ARG A 323 1.27 3.96 -13.46
N LEU A 324 2.54 4.18 -13.15
CA LEU A 324 3.64 3.99 -14.11
C LEU A 324 3.82 2.52 -14.49
N THR A 325 3.64 1.60 -13.54
CA THR A 325 3.67 0.16 -13.82
C THR A 325 2.55 -0.24 -14.78
N ILE A 326 1.32 0.26 -14.54
CA ILE A 326 0.19 0.03 -15.46
C ILE A 326 0.46 0.64 -16.84
N ALA A 327 0.99 1.87 -16.89
CA ALA A 327 1.34 2.53 -18.16
C ALA A 327 2.37 1.71 -18.97
N LEU A 328 3.41 1.20 -18.30
CA LEU A 328 4.41 0.33 -18.93
C LEU A 328 3.81 -0.94 -19.52
N GLU A 329 2.87 -1.56 -18.81
CA GLU A 329 2.14 -2.74 -19.31
C GLU A 329 1.31 -2.39 -20.55
N CYS A 330 0.55 -1.31 -20.47
CA CYS A 330 -0.28 -0.87 -21.59
C CYS A 330 0.57 -0.59 -22.84
N VAL A 331 1.67 0.13 -22.70
CA VAL A 331 2.62 0.41 -23.80
C VAL A 331 3.22 -0.88 -24.35
N ARG A 332 3.62 -1.80 -23.47
CA ARG A 332 4.18 -3.10 -23.89
C ARG A 332 3.23 -3.92 -24.74
N TYR A 333 1.93 -3.94 -24.38
CA TYR A 333 0.92 -4.70 -25.09
C TYR A 333 0.24 -3.94 -26.22
N GLY A 334 0.67 -2.71 -26.50
CA GLY A 334 0.09 -1.85 -27.55
C GLY A 334 -1.39 -1.52 -27.28
N VAL A 335 -1.75 -1.38 -26.00
CA VAL A 335 -3.12 -0.98 -25.61
C VAL A 335 -3.37 0.45 -26.05
N ASP A 336 -4.55 0.70 -26.59
CA ASP A 336 -4.97 2.05 -27.01
C ASP A 336 -4.78 3.09 -25.88
N PRO A 337 -4.25 4.30 -26.17
CA PRO A 337 -3.99 5.31 -25.16
C PRO A 337 -5.19 5.70 -24.30
N GLU A 338 -6.39 5.83 -24.88
CA GLU A 338 -7.60 6.14 -24.10
C GLU A 338 -7.96 5.02 -23.13
N GLN A 339 -7.84 3.78 -23.58
CA GLN A 339 -8.07 2.61 -22.72
C GLN A 339 -7.00 2.50 -21.63
N SER A 340 -5.75 2.79 -21.96
CA SER A 340 -4.63 2.83 -21.02
C SER A 340 -4.87 3.84 -19.90
N LEU A 341 -5.33 5.04 -20.23
CA LEU A 341 -5.68 6.07 -19.25
C LEU A 341 -6.85 5.65 -18.34
N ARG A 342 -7.83 4.88 -18.87
CA ARG A 342 -8.90 4.31 -18.04
C ARG A 342 -8.34 3.31 -17.01
N TYR A 343 -7.44 2.42 -17.42
CA TYR A 343 -6.79 1.47 -16.50
C TYR A 343 -5.95 2.21 -15.44
N ILE A 344 -5.20 3.25 -15.82
CA ILE A 344 -4.37 4.04 -14.93
C ILE A 344 -5.21 4.82 -13.89
N ARG A 345 -6.40 5.30 -14.27
CA ARG A 345 -7.30 6.01 -13.33
C ARG A 345 -7.95 5.08 -12.31
N ASN A 346 -8.14 3.83 -12.67
CA ASN A 346 -8.81 2.82 -11.83
C ASN A 346 -7.83 2.02 -10.94
N GLY A 347 -6.52 2.10 -11.17
CA GLY A 347 -5.44 1.46 -10.38
C GLY A 347 -4.77 2.46 -9.46
#